data_3da1964c8bca42ee0fe96662b6eb0eda
#
_entry.id   3da1964c8bca42ee0fe96662b6eb0eda
#
_cell.length_a   1.000
_cell.length_b   1.000
_cell.length_c   1.000
_cell.angle_alpha   90.00
_cell.angle_beta   90.00
_cell.angle_gamma   90.00
#
_symmetry.space_group_name_H-M   'P 1'
#
loop_
_entity.id
_entity.type
_entity.pdbx_description
1 polymer ?
#
loop_
_entity_poly.entity_id
_entity_poly.type
_entity_poly.pdbx_seq_one_letter_code
_entity_poly.pdbx_strand_id
1 'polypeptide(L)'
;MFTFSEASKNMMKGVHPNLVKFMEELIGLSPHDFKITCGMRTAEEQNRLYQYSRTIPGEWRTNCDGYKVQSNHQEKIDGLGYAVDIGVLVKEKTKKIVVENGKKVEKEL
;
A
#
# COMPACT_ATOMS: atom_id res chain seq x y z
N MET A 1 13.79 5.08 -17.65
CA MET A 1 12.81 4.08 -17.18
C MET A 1 13.16 3.65 -15.76
N PHE A 2 12.23 3.77 -14.84
CA PHE A 2 12.44 3.33 -13.46
C PHE A 2 12.09 1.86 -13.28
N THR A 3 12.70 1.22 -12.30
CA THR A 3 12.38 -0.15 -11.90
C THR A 3 12.38 -0.21 -10.38
N PHE A 4 11.66 -1.20 -9.82
CA PHE A 4 11.60 -1.36 -8.37
C PHE A 4 12.91 -1.89 -7.79
N SER A 5 13.28 -1.37 -6.61
CA SER A 5 14.36 -1.92 -5.79
C SER A 5 13.95 -3.28 -5.21
N GLU A 6 14.93 -4.03 -4.72
CA GLU A 6 14.66 -5.28 -4.00
C GLU A 6 13.74 -5.07 -2.80
N ALA A 7 13.91 -3.97 -2.06
CA ALA A 7 13.06 -3.64 -0.94
C ALA A 7 11.59 -3.48 -1.38
N SER A 8 11.34 -2.76 -2.48
CA SER A 8 9.99 -2.59 -3.02
C SER A 8 9.40 -3.91 -3.50
N LYS A 9 10.19 -4.74 -4.17
CA LYS A 9 9.72 -6.07 -4.59
C LYS A 9 9.36 -6.95 -3.40
N ASN A 10 10.14 -6.89 -2.32
CA ASN A 10 9.85 -7.63 -1.10
C ASN A 10 8.56 -7.15 -0.42
N MET A 11 8.28 -5.86 -0.47
CA MET A 11 7.04 -5.30 0.09
C MET A 11 5.80 -5.77 -0.67
N MET A 12 5.94 -6.18 -1.92
CA MET A 12 4.83 -6.70 -2.74
C MET A 12 4.61 -8.21 -2.60
N LYS A 13 5.37 -8.91 -1.78
CA LYS A 13 5.13 -10.33 -1.51
C LYS A 13 3.76 -10.50 -0.88
N GLY A 14 2.98 -11.45 -1.40
CA GLY A 14 1.62 -11.69 -0.95
C GLY A 14 0.57 -10.81 -1.62
N VAL A 15 0.97 -9.85 -2.43
CA VAL A 15 0.06 -9.04 -3.24
C VAL A 15 -0.34 -9.82 -4.50
N HIS A 16 -1.59 -9.65 -4.94
CA HIS A 16 -2.10 -10.35 -6.13
C HIS A 16 -1.18 -10.13 -7.35
N PRO A 17 -0.81 -11.20 -8.08
CA PRO A 17 0.14 -11.09 -9.19
C PRO A 17 -0.26 -10.08 -10.28
N ASN A 18 -1.54 -9.95 -10.57
CA ASN A 18 -2.01 -8.97 -11.57
C ASN A 18 -1.75 -7.54 -11.11
N LEU A 19 -1.88 -7.27 -9.82
CA LEU A 19 -1.57 -5.95 -9.26
C LEU A 19 -0.07 -5.69 -9.28
N VAL A 20 0.76 -6.69 -8.95
CA VAL A 20 2.21 -6.58 -9.02
C VAL A 20 2.65 -6.26 -10.45
N LYS A 21 2.10 -6.98 -11.42
CA LYS A 21 2.40 -6.74 -12.84
C LYS A 21 1.99 -5.33 -13.27
N PHE A 22 0.81 -4.88 -12.85
CA PHE A 22 0.34 -3.53 -13.10
C PHE A 22 1.32 -2.49 -12.54
N MET A 23 1.80 -2.70 -11.32
CA MET A 23 2.75 -1.78 -10.68
C MET A 23 4.09 -1.77 -11.39
N GLU A 24 4.58 -2.91 -11.86
CA GLU A 24 5.83 -2.98 -12.62
C GLU A 24 5.73 -2.22 -13.95
N GLU A 25 4.60 -2.33 -14.63
CA GLU A 25 4.34 -1.56 -15.84
C GLU A 25 4.21 -0.07 -15.54
N LEU A 26 3.54 0.27 -14.45
CA LEU A 26 3.33 1.66 -14.05
C LEU A 26 4.65 2.36 -13.76
N ILE A 27 5.56 1.73 -13.01
CA ILE A 27 6.85 2.36 -12.67
C ILE A 27 7.70 2.56 -13.92
N GLY A 28 7.63 1.63 -14.88
CA GLY A 28 8.35 1.76 -16.15
C GLY A 28 7.88 2.92 -17.01
N LEU A 29 6.60 3.32 -16.85
CA LEU A 29 6.01 4.43 -17.61
C LEU A 29 5.98 5.74 -16.83
N SER A 30 6.24 5.69 -15.52
CA SER A 30 6.12 6.87 -14.65
C SER A 30 7.23 7.89 -14.94
N PRO A 31 6.91 9.20 -14.96
CA PRO A 31 7.92 10.25 -15.05
C PRO A 31 8.66 10.47 -13.73
N HIS A 32 8.18 9.90 -12.64
CA HIS A 32 8.78 10.02 -11.31
C HIS A 32 9.05 8.65 -10.72
N ASP A 33 10.16 8.52 -10.02
CA ASP A 33 10.44 7.31 -9.27
C ASP A 33 9.54 7.21 -8.05
N PHE A 34 9.19 6.00 -7.66
CA PHE A 34 8.45 5.75 -6.44
C PHE A 34 8.82 4.38 -5.85
N LYS A 35 8.51 4.21 -4.57
CA LYS A 35 8.78 2.95 -3.86
C LYS A 35 7.47 2.39 -3.30
N ILE A 36 7.47 1.10 -3.05
CA ILE A 36 6.36 0.45 -2.36
C ILE A 36 6.58 0.58 -0.85
N THR A 37 5.66 1.23 -0.15
CA THR A 37 5.76 1.43 1.29
C THR A 37 4.95 0.42 2.09
N CYS A 38 3.93 -0.18 1.49
CA CYS A 38 3.14 -1.23 2.12
C CYS A 38 2.49 -2.10 1.06
N GLY A 39 2.52 -3.41 1.27
CA GLY A 39 1.82 -4.38 0.43
C GLY A 39 0.73 -5.08 1.24
N MET A 40 0.80 -6.41 1.34
CA MET A 40 -0.16 -7.20 2.11
C MET A 40 0.00 -6.92 3.61
N ARG A 41 -1.13 -6.84 4.33
CA ARG A 41 -1.17 -6.73 5.79
C ARG A 41 -1.90 -7.92 6.38
N THR A 42 -1.48 -8.33 7.59
CA THR A 42 -2.28 -9.26 8.40
C THR A 42 -3.43 -8.52 9.07
N ALA A 43 -4.44 -9.27 9.55
CA ALA A 43 -5.53 -8.67 10.33
C ALA A 43 -5.01 -7.97 11.58
N GLU A 44 -4.02 -8.55 12.24
CA GLU A 44 -3.40 -7.97 13.44
C GLU A 44 -2.72 -6.63 13.14
N GLU A 45 -1.95 -6.57 12.06
CA GLU A 45 -1.30 -5.32 11.63
C GLU A 45 -2.33 -4.25 11.29
N GLN A 46 -3.40 -4.63 10.59
CA GLN A 46 -4.49 -3.71 10.24
C GLN A 46 -5.20 -3.19 11.49
N ASN A 47 -5.45 -4.06 12.47
CA ASN A 47 -6.08 -3.63 13.72
C ASN A 47 -5.20 -2.66 14.50
N ARG A 48 -3.89 -2.84 14.50
CA ARG A 48 -2.96 -1.91 15.12
C ARG A 48 -3.09 -0.51 14.52
N LEU A 49 -3.17 -0.43 13.20
CA LEU A 49 -3.39 0.85 12.51
C LEU A 49 -4.74 1.48 12.90
N TYR A 50 -5.77 0.64 13.05
CA TYR A 50 -7.09 1.07 13.48
C TYR A 50 -7.09 1.67 14.88
N GLN A 51 -6.22 1.17 15.79
CA GLN A 51 -6.17 1.67 17.18
C GLN A 51 -5.58 3.08 17.30
N TYR A 52 -4.80 3.56 16.33
CA TYR A 52 -4.28 4.92 16.38
C TYR A 52 -5.43 5.94 16.43
N SER A 53 -5.32 6.91 17.35
CA SER A 53 -6.34 7.89 17.68
C SER A 53 -7.59 7.31 18.39
N ARG A 54 -7.64 6.01 18.63
CA ARG A 54 -8.72 5.36 19.43
C ARG A 54 -8.23 4.90 20.79
N THR A 55 -7.27 3.96 20.81
CA THR A 55 -6.69 3.44 22.05
C THR A 55 -5.18 3.72 22.15
N ILE A 56 -4.53 4.01 21.03
CA ILE A 56 -3.10 4.35 20.97
C ILE A 56 -2.99 5.82 20.58
N PRO A 57 -2.14 6.63 21.25
CA PRO A 57 -1.91 8.02 20.83
C PRO A 57 -1.35 8.09 19.41
N GLY A 58 -1.85 9.02 18.62
CA GLY A 58 -1.40 9.23 17.25
C GLY A 58 -2.55 9.69 16.37
N GLU A 59 -2.24 9.98 15.11
CA GLU A 59 -3.23 10.41 14.14
C GLU A 59 -4.10 9.24 13.70
N TRP A 60 -5.36 9.54 13.44
CA TRP A 60 -6.30 8.58 12.86
C TRP A 60 -5.79 8.09 11.50
N ARG A 61 -5.83 6.79 11.25
CA ARG A 61 -5.24 6.19 10.06
C ARG A 61 -6.21 5.44 9.16
N THR A 62 -7.21 4.79 9.73
CA THR A 62 -8.07 3.92 8.93
C THR A 62 -9.40 3.64 9.62
N ASN A 63 -10.44 3.38 8.82
CA ASN A 63 -11.73 2.88 9.28
C ASN A 63 -11.79 1.36 9.34
N CYS A 64 -10.78 0.66 8.83
CA CYS A 64 -10.77 -0.80 8.74
C CYS A 64 -10.08 -1.39 9.97
N ASP A 65 -10.83 -2.10 10.82
CA ASP A 65 -10.31 -2.72 12.04
C ASP A 65 -9.56 -4.03 11.81
N GLY A 66 -9.65 -4.59 10.62
CA GLY A 66 -8.97 -5.82 10.26
C GLY A 66 -9.81 -7.07 10.46
N TYR A 67 -10.92 -6.98 11.17
CA TYR A 67 -11.79 -8.13 11.50
C TYR A 67 -13.20 -7.96 10.98
N LYS A 68 -13.93 -6.97 11.44
CA LYS A 68 -15.29 -6.68 10.95
C LYS A 68 -15.24 -5.96 9.61
N VAL A 69 -14.31 -5.02 9.47
CA VAL A 69 -14.08 -4.26 8.25
C VAL A 69 -12.65 -4.50 7.80
N GLN A 70 -12.47 -5.29 6.76
CA GLN A 70 -11.16 -5.62 6.23
C GLN A 70 -10.67 -4.57 5.25
N SER A 71 -9.36 -4.30 5.28
CA SER A 71 -8.70 -3.47 4.29
C SER A 71 -8.40 -4.29 3.03
N ASN A 72 -8.32 -3.64 1.87
CA ASN A 72 -7.87 -4.29 0.64
C ASN A 72 -6.41 -4.74 0.70
N HIS A 73 -5.62 -4.21 1.65
CA HIS A 73 -4.27 -4.70 1.91
C HIS A 73 -4.24 -6.07 2.57
N GLN A 74 -5.34 -6.49 3.19
CA GLN A 74 -5.40 -7.75 3.89
C GLN A 74 -5.58 -8.92 2.94
N GLU A 75 -5.11 -10.06 3.40
CA GLU A 75 -5.29 -11.34 2.74
C GLU A 75 -6.78 -11.61 2.48
N LYS A 76 -7.11 -11.88 1.23
CA LYS A 76 -8.45 -12.27 0.80
C LYS A 76 -8.57 -13.79 0.81
N ILE A 77 -9.70 -14.30 0.31
CA ILE A 77 -9.97 -15.74 0.26
C ILE A 77 -8.92 -16.54 -0.52
N ASP A 78 -8.25 -15.90 -1.48
CA ASP A 78 -7.17 -16.50 -2.27
C ASP A 78 -5.79 -16.37 -1.59
N GLY A 79 -5.71 -15.82 -0.38
CA GLY A 79 -4.46 -15.64 0.35
C GLY A 79 -3.65 -14.43 -0.08
N LEU A 80 -4.23 -13.53 -0.87
CA LEU A 80 -3.51 -12.42 -1.48
C LEU A 80 -4.09 -11.06 -1.08
N GLY A 81 -3.22 -10.05 -0.96
CA GLY A 81 -3.62 -8.67 -0.77
C GLY A 81 -3.93 -7.99 -2.10
N TYR A 82 -4.84 -7.03 -2.11
CA TYR A 82 -5.34 -6.38 -3.33
C TYR A 82 -5.06 -4.88 -3.35
N ALA A 83 -4.14 -4.40 -2.52
CA ALA A 83 -3.76 -3.01 -2.49
C ALA A 83 -2.28 -2.85 -2.16
N VAL A 84 -1.68 -1.77 -2.65
CA VAL A 84 -0.32 -1.35 -2.30
C VAL A 84 -0.31 0.14 -2.03
N ASP A 85 0.53 0.56 -1.10
CA ASP A 85 0.82 1.97 -0.86
C ASP A 85 2.15 2.31 -1.52
N ILE A 86 2.23 3.45 -2.18
CA ILE A 86 3.46 3.92 -2.78
C ILE A 86 3.88 5.28 -2.22
N GLY A 87 5.19 5.49 -2.14
CA GLY A 87 5.76 6.78 -1.81
C GLY A 87 6.45 7.36 -3.04
N VAL A 88 5.91 8.44 -3.58
CA VAL A 88 6.47 9.10 -4.76
C VAL A 88 7.66 9.96 -4.33
N LEU A 89 8.80 9.75 -4.96
CA LEU A 89 10.01 10.49 -4.67
C LEU A 89 10.01 11.78 -5.48
N VAL A 90 9.73 12.89 -4.81
CA VAL A 90 9.76 14.22 -5.39
C VAL A 90 10.78 15.09 -4.67
N LYS A 91 11.26 16.13 -5.34
CA LYS A 91 12.39 16.93 -4.87
C LYS A 91 12.15 17.61 -3.51
N GLU A 92 10.93 18.00 -3.19
CA GLU A 92 10.62 18.82 -2.01
C GLU A 92 9.70 18.17 -0.99
N LYS A 93 8.91 17.19 -1.36
CA LYS A 93 8.06 16.45 -0.43
C LYS A 93 7.64 15.11 -1.01
N THR A 94 7.32 14.18 -0.11
CA THR A 94 6.83 12.86 -0.50
C THR A 94 5.30 12.87 -0.51
N LYS A 95 4.71 12.38 -1.58
CA LYS A 95 3.28 12.14 -1.66
C LYS A 95 3.02 10.65 -1.49
N LYS A 96 2.02 10.31 -0.69
CA LYS A 96 1.58 8.93 -0.53
C LYS A 96 0.42 8.65 -1.48
N ILE A 97 0.57 7.59 -2.26
CA ILE A 97 -0.46 7.15 -3.20
C ILE A 97 -0.86 5.72 -2.88
N VAL A 98 -2.15 5.48 -2.77
CA VAL A 98 -2.71 4.15 -2.56
C VAL A 98 -3.31 3.66 -3.87
N VAL A 99 -2.91 2.46 -4.30
CA VAL A 99 -3.46 1.82 -5.49
C VAL A 99 -4.31 0.64 -5.04
N GLU A 100 -5.60 0.73 -5.28
CA GLU A 100 -6.57 -0.30 -4.91
C GLU A 100 -7.39 -0.70 -6.14
N ASN A 101 -7.45 -2.00 -6.42
CA ASN A 101 -8.22 -2.54 -7.54
C ASN A 101 -7.95 -1.82 -8.87
N GLY A 102 -6.70 -1.39 -9.09
CA GLY A 102 -6.30 -0.65 -10.28
C GLY A 102 -6.68 0.83 -10.29
N LYS A 103 -7.28 1.35 -9.21
CA LYS A 103 -7.60 2.78 -9.07
C LYS A 103 -6.57 3.47 -8.20
N LYS A 104 -6.16 4.66 -8.61
CA LYS A 104 -5.17 5.46 -7.91
C LYS A 104 -5.85 6.50 -7.04
N VAL A 105 -5.47 6.53 -5.76
CA VAL A 105 -5.94 7.56 -4.80
C VAL A 105 -4.71 8.25 -4.23
N GLU A 106 -4.60 9.56 -4.44
CA GLU A 106 -3.47 10.36 -3.98
C GLU A 106 -3.76 10.95 -2.60
N LYS A 107 -2.79 10.84 -1.69
CA LYS A 107 -2.84 11.45 -0.35
C LYS A 107 -1.55 12.21 -0.10
N GLU A 108 -1.65 13.41 0.45
CA GLU A 108 -0.48 14.16 0.91
C GLU A 108 -0.14 13.77 2.35
N LEU A 109 1.16 13.67 2.61
CA LEU A 109 1.68 13.38 3.95
C LEU A 109 1.84 14.67 4.74
#